data_9d4ce478e2fdc9c06433e790a86679d4
#
_entry.id   9d4ce478e2fdc9c06433e790a86679d4
#
_cell.length_a   1.000
_cell.length_b   1.000
_cell.length_c   1.000
_cell.angle_alpha   90.00
_cell.angle_beta   90.00
_cell.angle_gamma   90.00
#
_symmetry.space_group_name_H-M   'P 1'
#
loop_
_entity.id
_entity.type
_entity.pdbx_description
1 polymer ?
#
loop_
_entity_poly.entity_id
_entity_poly.type
_entity_poly.pdbx_seq_one_letter_code
_entity_poly.pdbx_strand_id
1 'polypeptide(L)'
;MRDYYDILGISKDATEDEIKSAYRNLAKKYHPDLNPGDEEAENNFKEAAEAYEILSDPSKRRRYDLLGHDGVKGQAGGYSQGYGGFEDIF
;
A
#
# COMPACT_ATOMS: atom_id res chain seq x y z
N MET A 1 10.63 -9.49 -2.30
CA MET A 1 9.45 -8.60 -2.07
C MET A 1 9.29 -7.65 -3.24
N ARG A 2 8.07 -7.48 -3.71
CA ARG A 2 7.84 -6.60 -4.86
C ARG A 2 8.03 -5.14 -4.48
N ASP A 3 8.38 -4.33 -5.47
CA ASP A 3 8.47 -2.88 -5.33
C ASP A 3 7.08 -2.32 -5.05
N TYR A 4 6.96 -1.35 -4.14
CA TYR A 4 5.66 -0.76 -3.80
C TYR A 4 5.00 -0.08 -5.00
N TYR A 5 5.79 0.53 -5.88
CA TYR A 5 5.24 1.11 -7.10
C TYR A 5 4.65 0.05 -8.02
N ASP A 6 5.32 -1.11 -8.11
CA ASP A 6 4.81 -2.24 -8.89
C ASP A 6 3.53 -2.80 -8.29
N ILE A 7 3.47 -2.89 -6.97
CA ILE A 7 2.27 -3.38 -6.29
C ILE A 7 1.06 -2.52 -6.62
N LEU A 8 1.24 -1.20 -6.63
CA LEU A 8 0.15 -0.28 -6.96
C LEU A 8 -0.02 -0.09 -8.47
N GLY A 9 0.92 -0.58 -9.28
CA GLY A 9 0.85 -0.45 -10.73
C GLY A 9 1.06 0.97 -11.23
N ILE A 10 1.94 1.71 -10.57
CA ILE A 10 2.21 3.11 -10.89
C ILE A 10 3.70 3.34 -11.14
N SER A 11 4.01 4.48 -11.72
CA SER A 11 5.37 4.93 -11.97
C SER A 11 6.00 5.48 -10.69
N LYS A 12 7.33 5.46 -10.62
CA LYS A 12 8.07 6.09 -9.53
C LYS A 12 7.85 7.61 -9.48
N ASP A 13 7.41 8.18 -10.58
CA ASP A 13 7.11 9.62 -10.69
C ASP A 13 5.64 9.92 -10.40
N ALA A 14 4.87 8.95 -9.98
CA ALA A 14 3.44 9.12 -9.72
C ALA A 14 3.20 10.22 -8.67
N THR A 15 2.16 11.01 -8.90
CA THR A 15 1.74 12.03 -7.95
C THR A 15 1.04 11.38 -6.76
N GLU A 16 0.86 12.16 -5.69
CA GLU A 16 0.13 11.67 -4.52
C GLU A 16 -1.31 11.26 -4.89
N ASP A 17 -1.94 12.03 -5.78
CA ASP A 17 -3.29 11.70 -6.24
C ASP A 17 -3.32 10.39 -7.02
N GLU A 18 -2.30 10.15 -7.86
CA GLU A 18 -2.19 8.91 -8.60
C GLU A 18 -1.98 7.71 -7.66
N ILE A 19 -1.16 7.89 -6.64
CA ILE A 19 -0.93 6.86 -5.62
C ILE A 19 -2.25 6.52 -4.91
N LYS A 20 -2.98 7.54 -4.51
CA LYS A 20 -4.25 7.38 -3.82
C LYS A 20 -5.29 6.67 -4.70
N SER A 21 -5.40 7.10 -5.94
CA SER A 21 -6.34 6.48 -6.89
C SER A 21 -6.01 5.02 -7.14
N ALA A 22 -4.73 4.73 -7.33
CA ALA A 22 -4.27 3.36 -7.56
C ALA A 22 -4.61 2.47 -6.38
N TYR A 23 -4.33 2.95 -5.16
CA TYR A 23 -4.65 2.18 -3.97
C TYR A 23 -6.15 1.93 -3.85
N ARG A 24 -6.97 2.96 -4.06
CA ARG A 24 -8.43 2.81 -3.98
C ARG A 24 -8.95 1.76 -4.94
N ASN A 25 -8.44 1.74 -6.16
CA ASN A 25 -8.84 0.76 -7.16
C ASN A 25 -8.50 -0.65 -6.72
N LEU A 26 -7.29 -0.85 -6.18
CA LEU A 26 -6.87 -2.16 -5.70
C LEU A 26 -7.62 -2.57 -4.44
N ALA A 27 -7.90 -1.63 -3.56
CA ALA A 27 -8.65 -1.90 -2.34
C ALA A 27 -10.05 -2.39 -2.67
N LYS A 28 -10.69 -1.79 -3.67
CA LYS A 28 -12.01 -2.24 -4.12
C LYS A 28 -11.93 -3.63 -4.74
N LYS A 29 -10.92 -3.84 -5.59
CA LYS A 29 -10.78 -5.09 -6.32
C LYS A 29 -10.55 -6.27 -5.39
N TYR A 30 -9.73 -6.09 -4.37
CA TYR A 30 -9.31 -7.17 -3.49
C TYR A 30 -9.94 -7.13 -2.10
N HIS A 31 -10.94 -6.30 -1.89
CA HIS A 31 -11.56 -6.17 -0.58
C HIS A 31 -12.11 -7.51 -0.09
N PRO A 32 -11.86 -7.87 1.18
CA PRO A 32 -12.32 -9.16 1.72
C PRO A 32 -13.82 -9.39 1.60
N ASP A 33 -14.61 -8.32 1.71
CA ASP A 33 -16.07 -8.43 1.60
C ASP A 33 -16.52 -8.81 0.20
N LEU A 34 -15.74 -8.43 -0.82
CA LEU A 34 -16.04 -8.74 -2.21
C LEU A 34 -15.38 -10.04 -2.66
N ASN A 35 -14.41 -10.54 -1.91
CA ASN A 35 -13.65 -11.73 -2.23
C ASN A 35 -13.58 -12.66 -1.02
N PRO A 36 -14.72 -13.07 -0.48
CA PRO A 36 -14.72 -13.88 0.74
C PRO A 36 -14.02 -15.22 0.54
N GLY A 37 -13.12 -15.55 1.46
CA GLY A 37 -12.39 -16.80 1.41
C GLY A 37 -11.26 -16.87 0.39
N ASP A 38 -11.00 -15.79 -0.32
CA ASP A 38 -9.93 -15.73 -1.33
C ASP A 38 -8.64 -15.24 -0.67
N GLU A 39 -7.74 -16.17 -0.37
CA GLU A 39 -6.47 -15.84 0.28
C GLU A 39 -5.57 -14.95 -0.59
N GLU A 40 -5.59 -15.19 -1.89
CA GLU A 40 -4.77 -14.40 -2.82
C GLU A 40 -5.24 -12.95 -2.82
N ALA A 41 -6.54 -12.72 -2.87
CA ALA A 41 -7.10 -11.37 -2.81
C ALA A 41 -6.76 -10.70 -1.47
N GLU A 42 -6.83 -11.45 -0.38
CA GLU A 42 -6.48 -10.93 0.94
C GLU A 42 -5.00 -10.51 0.98
N ASN A 43 -4.11 -11.35 0.46
CA ASN A 43 -2.69 -11.01 0.41
C ASN A 43 -2.43 -9.78 -0.45
N ASN A 44 -3.08 -9.70 -1.61
CA ASN A 44 -2.95 -8.54 -2.48
C ASN A 44 -3.47 -7.28 -1.83
N PHE A 45 -4.55 -7.37 -1.09
CA PHE A 45 -5.10 -6.24 -0.34
C PHE A 45 -4.10 -5.75 0.72
N LYS A 46 -3.50 -6.66 1.46
CA LYS A 46 -2.50 -6.33 2.47
C LYS A 46 -1.27 -5.68 1.85
N GLU A 47 -0.78 -6.22 0.74
CA GLU A 47 0.36 -5.62 0.04
C GLU A 47 0.05 -4.21 -0.43
N ALA A 48 -1.14 -4.00 -1.00
CA ALA A 48 -1.55 -2.68 -1.46
C ALA A 48 -1.62 -1.68 -0.30
N ALA A 49 -2.14 -2.11 0.85
CA ALA A 49 -2.23 -1.27 2.03
C ALA A 49 -0.85 -0.86 2.54
N GLU A 50 0.09 -1.81 2.56
CA GLU A 50 1.46 -1.53 2.96
C GLU A 50 2.12 -0.55 2.01
N ALA A 51 1.97 -0.77 0.70
CA ALA A 51 2.54 0.11 -0.29
C ALA A 51 1.98 1.53 -0.14
N TYR A 52 0.68 1.64 0.06
CA TYR A 52 0.05 2.95 0.24
C TYR A 52 0.54 3.65 1.51
N GLU A 53 0.68 2.92 2.61
CA GLU A 53 1.18 3.49 3.85
C GLU A 53 2.54 4.16 3.66
N ILE A 54 3.41 3.53 2.91
CA ILE A 54 4.75 4.06 2.66
C ILE A 54 4.72 5.18 1.62
N LEU A 55 4.04 4.96 0.50
CA LEU A 55 4.09 5.90 -0.61
C LEU A 55 3.23 7.14 -0.42
N SER A 56 2.23 7.08 0.47
CA SER A 56 1.36 8.23 0.71
C SER A 56 1.97 9.25 1.68
N ASP A 57 3.00 8.87 2.43
CA ASP A 57 3.69 9.76 3.35
C ASP A 57 4.98 10.25 2.69
N PRO A 58 5.12 11.57 2.44
CA PRO A 58 6.32 12.09 1.76
C PRO A 58 7.64 11.69 2.40
N SER A 59 7.71 11.64 3.71
CA SER A 59 8.94 11.27 4.42
C SER A 59 9.26 9.80 4.23
N LYS A 60 8.26 8.92 4.38
CA LYS A 60 8.44 7.48 4.20
C LYS A 60 8.74 7.17 2.74
N ARG A 61 8.06 7.83 1.82
CA ARG A 61 8.29 7.65 0.39
C ARG A 61 9.73 8.00 0.02
N ARG A 62 10.23 9.14 0.53
CA ARG A 62 11.61 9.56 0.27
C ARG A 62 12.59 8.50 0.80
N ARG A 63 12.37 8.02 2.01
CA ARG A 63 13.23 7.02 2.61
C ARG A 63 13.22 5.72 1.80
N TYR A 64 12.04 5.32 1.34
CA TYR A 64 11.91 4.15 0.49
C TYR A 64 12.64 4.34 -0.85
N ASP A 65 12.49 5.51 -1.47
CA ASP A 65 13.14 5.79 -2.74
C ASP A 65 14.66 5.75 -2.63
N LEU A 66 15.20 6.15 -1.48
CA LEU A 66 16.65 6.17 -1.26
C LEU A 66 17.19 4.82 -0.82
N LEU A 67 16.49 4.10 0.04
CA LEU A 67 17.03 2.94 0.73
C LEU A 67 16.28 1.64 0.42
N GLY A 68 15.18 1.70 -0.32
CA GLY A 68 14.37 0.54 -0.63
C GLY A 68 13.61 0.03 0.60
N HIS A 69 13.23 -1.24 0.57
CA HIS A 69 12.43 -1.83 1.66
C HIS A 69 13.13 -1.75 3.01
N ASP A 70 14.44 -1.85 3.04
CA ASP A 70 15.20 -1.77 4.29
C ASP A 70 15.03 -0.43 4.99
N GLY A 71 14.87 0.63 4.22
CA GLY A 71 14.72 1.98 4.77
C GLY A 71 13.39 2.21 5.48
N VAL A 72 12.38 1.39 5.19
CA VAL A 72 11.04 1.56 5.76
C VAL A 72 10.56 0.32 6.51
N LYS A 73 11.43 -0.63 6.72
CA LYS A 73 11.09 -1.91 7.32
C LYS A 73 10.39 -1.77 8.68
N GLY A 74 10.92 -0.92 9.55
CA GLY A 74 10.32 -0.70 10.86
C GLY A 74 9.02 0.07 10.80
N GLN A 75 8.85 0.91 9.79
CA GLN A 75 7.66 1.73 9.62
C GLN A 75 6.52 0.92 9.01
N ALA A 76 6.85 0.06 8.05
CA ALA A 76 5.87 -0.84 7.46
C ALA A 76 5.38 -1.88 8.47
N GLY A 77 6.16 -2.13 9.51
CA GLY A 77 5.75 -3.03 10.58
C GLY A 77 4.51 -2.59 11.35
N GLY A 78 4.16 -1.31 11.26
CA GLY A 78 2.94 -0.78 11.86
C GLY A 78 1.68 -1.02 11.03
N TYR A 79 1.82 -1.70 9.95
CA TYR A 79 0.76 -1.94 9.00
C TYR A 79 -0.52 -2.50 9.61
N SER A 80 -0.42 -3.48 10.50
CA SER A 80 -1.60 -4.10 11.08
C SER A 80 -2.42 -3.14 11.94
N GLN A 81 -1.81 -2.11 12.49
CA GLN A 81 -2.52 -1.07 13.23
C GLN A 81 -3.06 -0.01 12.26
N GLY A 82 -2.28 0.31 11.24
CA GLY A 82 -2.70 1.24 10.21
C GLY A 82 -3.85 0.72 9.36
N TYR A 83 -4.01 -0.58 9.30
CA TYR A 83 -5.08 -1.21 8.53
C TYR A 83 -6.46 -0.72 8.99
N GLY A 84 -6.68 -0.69 10.30
CA GLY A 84 -7.93 -0.16 10.84
C GLY A 84 -8.12 1.32 10.56
N GLY A 85 -7.02 2.07 10.55
CA GLY A 85 -7.06 3.49 10.23
C GLY A 85 -7.44 3.76 8.79
N PHE A 86 -7.05 2.88 7.87
CA PHE A 86 -7.43 3.02 6.47
C PHE A 86 -8.93 2.85 6.27
N GLU A 87 -9.55 2.00 7.03
CA GLU A 87 -11.01 1.84 6.96
C GLU A 87 -11.73 3.11 7.36
N ASP A 88 -11.22 3.83 8.33
CA ASP A 88 -11.80 5.09 8.76
C ASP A 88 -11.70 6.18 7.70
N ILE A 89 -10.72 6.07 6.81
CA ILE A 89 -10.53 7.03 5.72
C ILE A 89 -11.57 6.82 4.62
N PHE A 90 -12.04 5.61 4.45
CA PHE A 90 -13.02 5.24 3.43
C PHE A 90 -14.44 5.28 3.96
#